data_fc44e412bf7413488e6005504dc2db63
#
_entry.id   fc44e412bf7413488e6005504dc2db63
#
_cell.length_a   1.000
_cell.length_b   1.000
_cell.length_c   1.000
_cell.angle_alpha   90.00
_cell.angle_beta   90.00
_cell.angle_gamma   90.00
#
_symmetry.space_group_name_H-M   'P 1'
#
loop_
_entity.id
_entity.type
_entity.pdbx_description
1 polymer ?
#
loop_
_entity_poly.entity_id
_entity_poly.type
_entity_poly.pdbx_seq_one_letter_code
_entity_poly.pdbx_strand_id
1 'polypeptide(L)'
;MSLADNIFIDMCKDVIENGTSTEGEKVRPVWEDGTPAYTIKRFGVVNRYDLRKEFPALTLRKTALKSAMDEILWIWQQKSNNIHDLHSHIWDSWADENGSIGKAYGYQLGVKHQYKEGMMDQVDRVLFDLKNNPYSRRIMTNIYVHQDLHEMNLYPCAYSMTFNVTKEPGKDKLVLNAVLNQRSQDILAANNWNVCQYALLLMMIAQACDMEAGELVHVIADCHIYDRHIPVIKELISRKPYPAPTVKLNPEIKDFYKFTTDDLIVENYETWPQIKNIPIAV
;
A
#
# COMPACT_ATOMS: atom_id res chain seq x y z
N MET A 1 1.91 22.41 -5.75
CA MET A 1 1.05 21.38 -6.37
C MET A 1 1.66 20.04 -6.00
N SER A 2 0.90 19.11 -5.45
CA SER A 2 1.41 17.81 -5.02
C SER A 2 1.82 16.95 -6.22
N LEU A 3 2.98 16.28 -6.14
CA LEU A 3 3.43 15.32 -7.16
C LEU A 3 2.54 14.08 -7.15
N ALA A 4 2.08 13.64 -5.97
CA ALA A 4 1.20 12.48 -5.85
C ALA A 4 -0.13 12.69 -6.56
N ASP A 5 -0.72 13.89 -6.45
CA ASP A 5 -1.94 14.24 -7.19
C ASP A 5 -1.72 14.24 -8.71
N ASN A 6 -0.58 14.76 -9.17
CA ASN A 6 -0.27 14.72 -10.61
C ASN A 6 -0.12 13.29 -11.12
N ILE A 7 0.60 12.43 -10.40
CA ILE A 7 0.76 11.00 -10.74
C ILE A 7 -0.63 10.33 -10.79
N PHE A 8 -1.50 10.60 -9.82
CA PHE A 8 -2.83 10.05 -9.77
C PHE A 8 -3.69 10.53 -10.95
N ILE A 9 -3.67 11.84 -11.25
CA ILE A 9 -4.41 12.42 -12.38
C ILE A 9 -3.97 11.81 -13.70
N ASP A 10 -2.66 11.72 -13.94
CA ASP A 10 -2.09 11.18 -15.18
C ASP A 10 -2.43 9.69 -15.34
N MET A 11 -2.32 8.91 -14.26
CA MET A 11 -2.71 7.50 -14.23
C MET A 11 -4.20 7.32 -14.54
N CYS A 12 -5.07 8.11 -13.91
CA CYS A 12 -6.52 8.04 -14.18
C CYS A 12 -6.87 8.39 -15.62
N LYS A 13 -6.24 9.42 -16.17
CA LYS A 13 -6.43 9.82 -17.58
C LYS A 13 -5.97 8.70 -18.53
N ASP A 14 -4.79 8.14 -18.30
CA ASP A 14 -4.28 7.06 -19.14
C ASP A 14 -5.20 5.83 -19.11
N VAL A 15 -5.75 5.46 -17.93
CA VAL A 15 -6.70 4.35 -17.83
C VAL A 15 -7.99 4.66 -18.58
N ILE A 16 -8.54 5.88 -18.44
CA ILE A 16 -9.82 6.25 -19.09
C ILE A 16 -9.64 6.36 -20.61
N GLU A 17 -8.56 6.93 -21.09
CA GLU A 17 -8.33 7.24 -22.51
C GLU A 17 -7.77 6.05 -23.31
N ASN A 18 -6.91 5.25 -22.67
CA ASN A 18 -6.13 4.21 -23.35
C ASN A 18 -6.35 2.79 -22.75
N GLY A 19 -7.25 2.66 -21.79
CA GLY A 19 -7.53 1.40 -21.12
C GLY A 19 -8.40 0.46 -21.98
N THR A 20 -8.36 -0.82 -21.64
CA THR A 20 -9.21 -1.86 -22.21
C THR A 20 -10.41 -2.12 -21.32
N SER A 21 -11.62 -2.08 -21.87
CA SER A 21 -12.85 -2.42 -21.14
C SER A 21 -13.01 -3.93 -21.02
N THR A 22 -13.58 -4.35 -19.89
CA THR A 22 -14.05 -5.74 -19.67
C THR A 22 -15.56 -5.88 -19.86
N GLU A 23 -16.25 -4.86 -20.42
CA GLU A 23 -17.68 -4.91 -20.70
C GLU A 23 -18.03 -6.07 -21.62
N GLY A 24 -19.04 -6.86 -21.24
CA GLY A 24 -19.45 -8.06 -21.96
C GLY A 24 -18.63 -9.31 -21.67
N GLU A 25 -17.51 -9.21 -20.95
CA GLU A 25 -16.70 -10.35 -20.56
C GLU A 25 -17.20 -11.00 -19.27
N LYS A 26 -16.82 -12.26 -19.05
CA LYS A 26 -17.07 -12.93 -17.77
C LYS A 26 -16.14 -12.37 -16.69
N VAL A 27 -16.69 -11.57 -15.79
CA VAL A 27 -15.96 -11.02 -14.63
C VAL A 27 -16.43 -11.66 -13.33
N ARG A 28 -15.55 -11.76 -12.34
CA ARG A 28 -15.88 -12.29 -11.02
C ARG A 28 -16.65 -11.28 -10.15
N PRO A 29 -16.18 -9.99 -10.07
CA PRO A 29 -16.80 -9.04 -9.16
C PRO A 29 -18.22 -8.68 -9.60
N VAL A 30 -19.09 -8.46 -8.61
CA VAL A 30 -20.45 -7.99 -8.81
C VAL A 30 -20.72 -6.77 -7.93
N TRP A 31 -21.63 -5.91 -8.38
CA TRP A 31 -22.18 -4.84 -7.57
C TRP A 31 -23.19 -5.38 -6.56
N GLU A 32 -23.57 -4.56 -5.58
CA GLU A 32 -24.55 -4.92 -4.54
C GLU A 32 -25.91 -5.40 -5.14
N ASP A 33 -26.28 -4.88 -6.30
CA ASP A 33 -27.50 -5.29 -7.03
C ASP A 33 -27.34 -6.60 -7.84
N GLY A 34 -26.20 -7.27 -7.73
CA GLY A 34 -25.88 -8.52 -8.42
C GLY A 34 -25.46 -8.36 -9.87
N THR A 35 -25.40 -7.14 -10.41
CA THR A 35 -24.92 -6.91 -11.78
C THR A 35 -23.40 -7.03 -11.87
N PRO A 36 -22.84 -7.51 -13.01
CA PRO A 36 -21.40 -7.58 -13.20
C PRO A 36 -20.71 -6.22 -13.01
N ALA A 37 -19.61 -6.19 -12.27
CA ALA A 37 -18.81 -4.99 -12.08
C ALA A 37 -17.67 -4.96 -13.12
N TYR A 38 -17.93 -4.27 -14.23
CA TYR A 38 -16.95 -4.13 -15.31
C TYR A 38 -15.90 -3.09 -14.98
N THR A 39 -14.73 -3.19 -15.62
CA THR A 39 -13.61 -2.27 -15.44
C THR A 39 -13.08 -1.75 -16.77
N ILE A 40 -12.47 -0.57 -16.72
CA ILE A 40 -11.48 -0.12 -17.71
C ILE A 40 -10.11 -0.26 -17.05
N LYS A 41 -9.14 -0.85 -17.73
CA LYS A 41 -7.84 -1.20 -17.12
C LYS A 41 -6.65 -0.97 -18.04
N ARG A 42 -5.51 -0.67 -17.40
CA ARG A 42 -4.18 -0.63 -18.03
C ARG A 42 -3.30 -1.71 -17.44
N PHE A 43 -2.51 -2.33 -18.29
CA PHE A 43 -1.51 -3.32 -17.88
C PHE A 43 -0.17 -2.66 -17.63
N GLY A 44 0.47 -3.02 -16.50
CA GLY A 44 1.88 -2.70 -16.25
C GLY A 44 2.14 -1.23 -15.92
N VAL A 45 1.29 -0.59 -15.11
CA VAL A 45 1.48 0.79 -14.64
C VAL A 45 2.58 0.84 -13.58
N VAL A 46 3.49 1.82 -13.68
CA VAL A 46 4.58 2.05 -12.73
C VAL A 46 4.56 3.50 -12.28
N ASN A 47 4.32 3.70 -11.00
CA ASN A 47 4.36 5.01 -10.34
C ASN A 47 5.58 5.11 -9.43
N ARG A 48 6.16 6.31 -9.29
CA ARG A 48 7.33 6.56 -8.45
C ARG A 48 7.08 7.71 -7.50
N TYR A 49 7.34 7.47 -6.21
CA TYR A 49 7.14 8.43 -5.13
C TYR A 49 8.43 8.61 -4.35
N ASP A 50 9.10 9.74 -4.52
CA ASP A 50 10.32 10.08 -3.78
C ASP A 50 9.92 10.73 -2.43
N LEU A 51 10.01 9.95 -1.35
CA LEU A 51 9.60 10.37 0.00
C LEU A 51 10.50 11.47 0.59
N ARG A 52 11.66 11.72 -0.02
CA ARG A 52 12.53 12.83 0.35
C ARG A 52 11.99 14.18 -0.16
N LYS A 53 11.13 14.15 -1.19
CA LYS A 53 10.49 15.33 -1.77
C LYS A 53 9.15 15.63 -1.13
N GLU A 54 8.28 14.64 -1.04
CA GLU A 54 6.96 14.75 -0.42
C GLU A 54 6.42 13.40 -0.02
N PHE A 55 5.52 13.38 0.96
CA PHE A 55 4.73 12.21 1.30
C PHE A 55 3.56 12.06 0.30
N PRO A 56 3.27 10.87 -0.25
CA PRO A 56 2.37 10.68 -1.38
C PRO A 56 0.88 10.63 -1.00
N ALA A 57 0.42 11.49 -0.10
CA ALA A 57 -1.00 11.62 0.19
C ALA A 57 -1.69 12.50 -0.84
N LEU A 58 -2.85 12.05 -1.34
CA LEU A 58 -3.67 12.87 -2.22
C LEU A 58 -4.28 14.05 -1.47
N THR A 59 -4.38 15.19 -2.17
CA THR A 59 -5.12 16.37 -1.72
C THR A 59 -6.48 16.52 -2.42
N LEU A 60 -6.68 15.79 -3.53
CA LEU A 60 -7.96 15.74 -4.27
C LEU A 60 -9.10 15.16 -3.45
N ARG A 61 -8.78 14.35 -2.45
CA ARG A 61 -9.67 13.87 -1.39
C ARG A 61 -8.85 13.47 -0.17
N LYS A 62 -9.45 13.50 1.01
CA LYS A 62 -8.76 13.14 2.25
C LYS A 62 -8.48 11.64 2.34
N THR A 63 -7.25 11.28 2.69
CA THR A 63 -6.87 9.92 3.10
C THR A 63 -6.74 9.87 4.62
N ALA A 64 -7.36 8.87 5.27
CA ALA A 64 -7.28 8.67 6.71
C ALA A 64 -5.91 8.02 7.06
N LEU A 65 -4.85 8.84 7.14
CA LEU A 65 -3.47 8.36 7.30
C LEU A 65 -3.25 7.55 8.58
N LYS A 66 -3.92 7.91 9.70
CA LYS A 66 -3.84 7.11 10.94
C LYS A 66 -4.42 5.70 10.75
N SER A 67 -5.55 5.58 10.06
CA SER A 67 -6.15 4.27 9.78
C SER A 67 -5.32 3.48 8.77
N ALA A 68 -4.70 4.14 7.79
CA ALA A 68 -3.77 3.49 6.87
C ALA A 68 -2.52 2.98 7.61
N MET A 69 -2.01 3.73 8.60
CA MET A 69 -0.92 3.28 9.48
C MET A 69 -1.35 2.12 10.37
N ASP A 70 -2.52 2.17 10.97
CA ASP A 70 -3.06 1.10 11.80
C ASP A 70 -3.12 -0.24 11.03
N GLU A 71 -3.63 -0.22 9.82
CA GLU A 71 -3.70 -1.41 8.97
C GLU A 71 -2.32 -1.94 8.57
N ILE A 72 -1.37 -1.07 8.20
CA ILE A 72 -0.03 -1.55 7.84
C ILE A 72 0.73 -2.09 9.06
N LEU A 73 0.49 -1.56 10.26
CA LEU A 73 1.00 -2.12 11.51
C LEU A 73 0.36 -3.47 11.82
N TRP A 74 -0.96 -3.59 11.62
CA TRP A 74 -1.67 -4.86 11.77
C TRP A 74 -1.09 -5.96 10.86
N ILE A 75 -0.80 -5.64 9.59
CA ILE A 75 -0.22 -6.57 8.62
C ILE A 75 1.25 -6.89 8.93
N TRP A 76 2.09 -5.87 9.15
CA TRP A 76 3.55 -6.04 9.17
C TRP A 76 4.16 -6.17 10.57
N GLN A 77 3.60 -5.49 11.56
CA GLN A 77 4.15 -5.50 12.91
C GLN A 77 3.48 -6.59 13.76
N GLN A 78 2.14 -6.60 13.81
CA GLN A 78 1.37 -7.60 14.55
C GLN A 78 1.32 -8.94 13.82
N LYS A 79 1.45 -8.93 12.47
CA LYS A 79 1.39 -10.13 11.62
C LYS A 79 0.09 -10.89 11.83
N SER A 80 -0.99 -10.14 12.09
CA SER A 80 -2.31 -10.68 12.37
C SER A 80 -3.11 -10.92 11.09
N ASN A 81 -4.04 -11.85 11.16
CA ASN A 81 -5.09 -12.10 10.18
C ASN A 81 -6.48 -12.00 10.82
N ASN A 82 -6.59 -11.49 12.05
CA ASN A 82 -7.84 -11.31 12.76
C ASN A 82 -8.23 -9.83 12.77
N ILE A 83 -9.43 -9.50 12.28
CA ILE A 83 -9.92 -8.11 12.18
C ILE A 83 -10.20 -7.48 13.56
N HIS A 84 -10.32 -8.28 14.63
CA HIS A 84 -10.47 -7.75 15.99
C HIS A 84 -9.21 -7.07 16.53
N ASP A 85 -8.06 -7.30 15.89
CA ASP A 85 -6.80 -6.62 16.19
C ASP A 85 -6.65 -5.29 15.42
N LEU A 86 -7.62 -4.95 14.55
CA LEU A 86 -7.65 -3.75 13.72
C LEU A 86 -8.73 -2.79 14.20
N HIS A 87 -8.45 -1.49 14.26
CA HIS A 87 -9.41 -0.49 14.74
C HIS A 87 -10.39 -0.01 13.65
N SER A 88 -10.18 -0.36 12.40
CA SER A 88 -11.06 0.01 11.27
C SER A 88 -11.87 -1.19 10.79
N HIS A 89 -13.01 -0.91 10.14
CA HIS A 89 -13.96 -1.93 9.64
C HIS A 89 -13.78 -2.25 8.15
N ILE A 90 -12.64 -1.87 7.56
CA ILE A 90 -12.43 -2.01 6.12
C ILE A 90 -12.27 -3.47 5.66
N TRP A 91 -12.01 -4.40 6.58
CA TRP A 91 -11.83 -5.81 6.30
C TRP A 91 -13.03 -6.69 6.67
N ASP A 92 -14.11 -6.13 7.24
CA ASP A 92 -15.27 -6.89 7.74
C ASP A 92 -15.91 -7.79 6.67
N SER A 93 -15.95 -7.33 5.40
CA SER A 93 -16.53 -8.08 4.29
C SER A 93 -15.74 -9.33 3.89
N TRP A 94 -14.51 -9.47 4.36
CA TRP A 94 -13.63 -10.61 4.03
C TRP A 94 -13.33 -11.49 5.25
N ALA A 95 -13.82 -11.12 6.43
CA ALA A 95 -13.64 -11.91 7.63
C ALA A 95 -14.69 -13.02 7.73
N ASP A 96 -14.29 -14.17 8.28
CA ASP A 96 -15.20 -15.23 8.67
C ASP A 96 -15.90 -14.91 10.01
N GLU A 97 -16.71 -15.83 10.51
CA GLU A 97 -17.44 -15.71 11.77
C GLU A 97 -16.55 -15.54 13.02
N ASN A 98 -15.27 -15.90 12.92
CA ASN A 98 -14.27 -15.74 13.97
C ASN A 98 -13.42 -14.46 13.80
N GLY A 99 -13.73 -13.64 12.80
CA GLY A 99 -12.97 -12.44 12.47
C GLY A 99 -11.67 -12.71 11.70
N SER A 100 -11.47 -13.91 11.16
CA SER A 100 -10.26 -14.26 10.42
C SER A 100 -10.42 -13.99 8.94
N ILE A 101 -9.38 -13.44 8.30
CA ILE A 101 -9.26 -13.35 6.84
C ILE A 101 -8.51 -14.55 6.22
N GLY A 102 -8.34 -15.62 7.00
CA GLY A 102 -7.62 -16.82 6.60
C GLY A 102 -6.10 -16.65 6.61
N LYS A 103 -5.38 -17.47 5.86
CA LYS A 103 -3.91 -17.44 5.79
C LYS A 103 -3.38 -16.30 4.90
N ALA A 104 -4.02 -15.13 4.92
CA ALA A 104 -3.69 -14.00 4.08
C ALA A 104 -2.84 -12.94 4.81
N TYR A 105 -2.19 -12.07 4.06
CA TYR A 105 -1.48 -10.88 4.50
C TYR A 105 -0.56 -11.08 5.73
N GLY A 106 -0.93 -10.58 6.91
CA GLY A 106 -0.12 -10.66 8.11
C GLY A 106 0.27 -12.08 8.51
N TYR A 107 -0.64 -13.05 8.32
CA TYR A 107 -0.34 -14.46 8.55
C TYR A 107 0.91 -14.91 7.80
N GLN A 108 0.98 -14.64 6.48
CA GLN A 108 2.11 -15.05 5.64
C GLN A 108 3.42 -14.36 6.04
N LEU A 109 3.37 -13.12 6.49
CA LEU A 109 4.54 -12.43 7.00
C LEU A 109 5.06 -13.04 8.29
N GLY A 110 4.16 -13.56 9.15
CA GLY A 110 4.49 -14.13 10.46
C GLY A 110 4.98 -15.59 10.42
N VAL A 111 4.80 -16.29 9.28
CA VAL A 111 5.31 -17.67 9.16
C VAL A 111 6.83 -17.70 9.33
N LYS A 112 7.30 -18.54 10.24
CA LYS A 112 8.75 -18.70 10.49
C LYS A 112 9.38 -19.61 9.46
N HIS A 113 10.49 -19.15 8.89
CA HIS A 113 11.30 -19.88 7.91
C HIS A 113 12.70 -20.14 8.44
N GLN A 114 13.30 -21.27 8.05
CA GLN A 114 14.69 -21.59 8.39
C GLN A 114 15.65 -20.86 7.44
N TYR A 115 16.46 -19.97 7.99
CA TYR A 115 17.60 -19.34 7.33
C TYR A 115 18.90 -19.88 7.89
N LYS A 116 20.04 -19.50 7.30
CA LYS A 116 21.36 -19.90 7.80
C LYS A 116 21.62 -19.34 9.21
N GLU A 117 21.08 -18.17 9.48
CA GLU A 117 21.24 -17.42 10.72
C GLU A 117 20.21 -17.82 11.81
N GLY A 118 19.26 -18.70 11.48
CA GLY A 118 18.24 -19.17 12.41
C GLY A 118 16.82 -19.05 11.88
N MET A 119 15.84 -19.28 12.77
CA MET A 119 14.41 -19.17 12.45
C MET A 119 13.96 -17.71 12.54
N MET A 120 13.47 -17.18 11.45
CA MET A 120 12.91 -15.83 11.36
C MET A 120 11.64 -15.83 10.52
N ASP A 121 10.73 -14.91 10.76
CA ASP A 121 9.70 -14.59 9.78
C ASP A 121 10.21 -13.58 8.73
N GLN A 122 9.38 -13.27 7.74
CA GLN A 122 9.81 -12.42 6.62
C GLN A 122 10.16 -10.99 7.05
N VAL A 123 9.46 -10.43 8.04
CA VAL A 123 9.71 -9.06 8.55
C VAL A 123 11.02 -9.02 9.34
N ASP A 124 11.20 -9.98 10.25
CA ASP A 124 12.45 -10.11 11.00
C ASP A 124 13.65 -10.30 10.06
N ARG A 125 13.47 -11.09 8.98
CA ARG A 125 14.50 -11.29 7.96
C ARG A 125 14.86 -10.00 7.23
N VAL A 126 13.87 -9.20 6.83
CA VAL A 126 14.11 -7.89 6.19
C VAL A 126 14.90 -6.97 7.12
N LEU A 127 14.48 -6.83 8.39
CA LEU A 127 15.17 -5.99 9.37
C LEU A 127 16.59 -6.48 9.65
N PHE A 128 16.79 -7.80 9.76
CA PHE A 128 18.10 -8.40 9.94
C PHE A 128 19.04 -8.10 8.76
N ASP A 129 18.59 -8.32 7.53
CA ASP A 129 19.40 -8.10 6.34
C ASP A 129 19.74 -6.62 6.15
N LEU A 130 18.78 -5.70 6.35
CA LEU A 130 19.04 -4.26 6.26
C LEU A 130 20.08 -3.78 7.26
N LYS A 131 20.12 -4.34 8.47
CA LYS A 131 21.10 -3.98 9.50
C LYS A 131 22.47 -4.62 9.30
N ASN A 132 22.52 -5.85 8.74
CA ASN A 132 23.77 -6.63 8.67
C ASN A 132 24.38 -6.68 7.27
N ASN A 133 23.56 -6.57 6.21
CA ASN A 133 24.01 -6.60 4.82
C ASN A 133 23.10 -5.72 3.93
N PRO A 134 23.11 -4.40 4.15
CA PRO A 134 22.15 -3.47 3.51
C PRO A 134 22.21 -3.47 1.98
N TYR A 135 23.36 -3.78 1.38
CA TYR A 135 23.50 -3.84 -0.09
C TYR A 135 23.10 -5.19 -0.72
N SER A 136 22.52 -6.09 0.07
CA SER A 136 21.99 -7.35 -0.45
C SER A 136 20.86 -7.09 -1.47
N ARG A 137 20.89 -7.82 -2.60
CA ARG A 137 19.83 -7.82 -3.62
C ARG A 137 18.73 -8.85 -3.35
N ARG A 138 18.68 -9.39 -2.12
CA ARG A 138 17.80 -10.50 -1.73
C ARG A 138 16.84 -10.10 -0.61
N ILE A 139 16.73 -8.80 -0.32
CA ILE A 139 15.88 -8.29 0.75
C ILE A 139 14.48 -8.09 0.19
N MET A 140 13.60 -9.03 0.48
CA MET A 140 12.23 -9.00 -0.04
C MET A 140 11.27 -9.82 0.83
N THR A 141 9.99 -9.52 0.66
CA THR A 141 8.87 -10.33 1.17
C THR A 141 7.98 -10.79 0.02
N ASN A 142 7.30 -11.91 0.23
CA ASN A 142 6.28 -12.41 -0.68
C ASN A 142 5.18 -13.10 0.13
N ILE A 143 3.95 -12.63 -0.03
CA ILE A 143 2.79 -13.13 0.71
C ILE A 143 1.77 -13.83 -0.20
N TYR A 144 2.06 -13.95 -1.51
CA TYR A 144 1.23 -14.74 -2.43
C TYR A 144 1.75 -16.16 -2.47
N VAL A 145 1.30 -16.99 -1.51
CA VAL A 145 1.77 -18.36 -1.31
C VAL A 145 0.74 -19.33 -1.90
N HIS A 146 1.05 -19.92 -3.05
CA HIS A 146 0.13 -20.79 -3.79
C HIS A 146 -0.41 -21.98 -2.98
N GLN A 147 0.40 -22.52 -2.07
CA GLN A 147 0.00 -23.62 -1.21
C GLN A 147 -1.19 -23.26 -0.31
N ASP A 148 -1.30 -21.99 0.12
CA ASP A 148 -2.28 -21.53 1.10
C ASP A 148 -3.42 -20.71 0.47
N LEU A 149 -3.46 -20.51 -0.86
CA LEU A 149 -4.48 -19.68 -1.51
C LEU A 149 -5.92 -20.15 -1.21
N HIS A 150 -6.13 -21.45 -1.10
CA HIS A 150 -7.46 -22.02 -0.79
C HIS A 150 -7.95 -21.72 0.63
N GLU A 151 -7.07 -21.27 1.52
CA GLU A 151 -7.37 -20.84 2.89
C GLU A 151 -7.33 -19.32 3.06
N MET A 152 -7.27 -18.56 1.96
CA MET A 152 -7.30 -17.09 1.96
C MET A 152 -8.67 -16.58 1.55
N ASN A 153 -9.34 -15.79 2.39
CA ASN A 153 -10.62 -15.18 2.05
C ASN A 153 -10.47 -14.09 1.00
N LEU A 154 -9.30 -13.43 0.95
CA LEU A 154 -8.91 -12.50 -0.09
C LEU A 154 -7.45 -12.73 -0.51
N TYR A 155 -7.23 -13.00 -1.78
CA TYR A 155 -5.86 -13.16 -2.32
C TYR A 155 -5.12 -11.81 -2.29
N PRO A 156 -3.87 -11.75 -1.77
CA PRO A 156 -3.14 -10.51 -1.64
C PRO A 156 -3.02 -9.73 -2.96
N CYS A 157 -3.47 -8.48 -2.95
CA CYS A 157 -3.29 -7.55 -4.07
C CYS A 157 -1.86 -7.00 -4.07
N ALA A 158 -1.45 -6.38 -2.97
CA ALA A 158 -0.08 -5.98 -2.67
C ALA A 158 0.66 -7.23 -2.15
N TYR A 159 1.37 -7.93 -3.01
CA TYR A 159 1.83 -9.28 -2.69
C TYR A 159 3.32 -9.39 -2.41
N SER A 160 4.12 -8.41 -2.76
CA SER A 160 5.58 -8.48 -2.60
C SER A 160 6.18 -7.09 -2.44
N MET A 161 7.14 -6.98 -1.51
CA MET A 161 8.01 -5.83 -1.34
C MET A 161 9.46 -6.26 -1.59
N THR A 162 10.18 -5.49 -2.42
CA THR A 162 11.62 -5.67 -2.60
C THR A 162 12.31 -4.39 -2.15
N PHE A 163 13.31 -4.54 -1.27
CA PHE A 163 14.07 -3.41 -0.73
C PHE A 163 15.44 -3.30 -1.38
N ASN A 164 15.89 -2.07 -1.57
CA ASN A 164 17.20 -1.78 -2.11
C ASN A 164 17.80 -0.55 -1.42
N VAL A 165 19.06 -0.62 -1.07
CA VAL A 165 19.77 0.45 -0.40
C VAL A 165 20.73 1.12 -1.36
N THR A 166 20.67 2.45 -1.39
CA THR A 166 21.59 3.30 -2.16
C THR A 166 22.31 4.27 -1.24
N LYS A 167 23.41 4.84 -1.72
CA LYS A 167 24.14 5.91 -1.05
C LYS A 167 24.33 7.06 -2.00
N GLU A 168 23.92 8.26 -1.60
CA GLU A 168 24.15 9.46 -2.41
C GLU A 168 25.61 9.92 -2.27
N PRO A 169 26.23 10.39 -3.36
CA PRO A 169 27.59 10.93 -3.30
C PRO A 169 27.67 12.08 -2.26
N GLY A 170 28.68 11.98 -1.39
CA GLY A 170 28.93 13.01 -0.35
C GLY A 170 28.01 12.98 0.86
N LYS A 171 27.08 12.03 0.96
CA LYS A 171 26.25 11.82 2.14
C LYS A 171 26.67 10.55 2.88
N ASP A 172 26.63 10.59 4.20
CA ASP A 172 26.98 9.42 5.02
C ASP A 172 25.78 8.48 5.22
N LYS A 173 24.57 9.03 5.27
CA LYS A 173 23.36 8.26 5.52
C LYS A 173 22.95 7.45 4.30
N LEU A 174 22.62 6.18 4.53
CA LEU A 174 22.09 5.27 3.52
C LEU A 174 20.63 5.62 3.22
N VAL A 175 20.20 5.35 1.98
CA VAL A 175 18.84 5.59 1.52
C VAL A 175 18.16 4.25 1.23
N LEU A 176 17.05 3.99 1.91
CA LEU A 176 16.23 2.79 1.70
C LEU A 176 15.16 3.08 0.66
N ASN A 177 15.19 2.34 -0.44
CA ASN A 177 14.18 2.35 -1.49
C ASN A 177 13.40 1.04 -1.48
N ALA A 178 12.18 1.07 -2.03
CA ALA A 178 11.37 -0.13 -2.15
C ALA A 178 10.58 -0.19 -3.46
N VAL A 179 10.38 -1.42 -3.96
CA VAL A 179 9.42 -1.74 -5.01
C VAL A 179 8.25 -2.47 -4.38
N LEU A 180 7.06 -1.91 -4.49
CA LEU A 180 5.80 -2.57 -4.17
C LEU A 180 5.22 -3.19 -5.43
N ASN A 181 5.01 -4.50 -5.44
CA ASN A 181 4.33 -5.20 -6.52
C ASN A 181 2.88 -5.49 -6.15
N GLN A 182 1.95 -4.99 -6.98
CA GLN A 182 0.53 -5.28 -6.91
C GLN A 182 0.05 -5.99 -8.16
N ARG A 183 -0.68 -7.11 -7.97
CA ARG A 183 -1.31 -7.82 -9.11
C ARG A 183 -2.57 -7.12 -9.61
N SER A 184 -3.23 -6.35 -8.74
CA SER A 184 -4.53 -5.73 -9.01
C SER A 184 -4.72 -4.49 -8.14
N GLN A 185 -5.22 -3.40 -8.72
CA GLN A 185 -5.39 -2.12 -8.05
C GLN A 185 -6.68 -1.42 -8.51
N ASP A 186 -7.68 -1.37 -7.63
CA ASP A 186 -8.79 -0.42 -7.75
C ASP A 186 -8.29 1.00 -7.48
N ILE A 187 -8.29 1.82 -8.50
CA ILE A 187 -7.76 3.18 -8.42
C ILE A 187 -8.55 4.04 -7.44
N LEU A 188 -9.88 3.95 -7.46
CA LEU A 188 -10.71 4.80 -6.61
C LEU A 188 -10.68 4.34 -5.15
N ALA A 189 -10.94 3.06 -4.90
CA ALA A 189 -11.11 2.59 -3.53
C ALA A 189 -9.78 2.42 -2.79
N ALA A 190 -8.74 1.89 -3.45
CA ALA A 190 -7.57 1.38 -2.76
C ALA A 190 -6.22 2.07 -3.12
N ASN A 191 -6.09 2.73 -4.29
CA ASN A 191 -4.77 3.18 -4.74
C ASN A 191 -4.05 4.06 -3.72
N ASN A 192 -4.61 5.21 -3.37
CA ASN A 192 -3.90 6.13 -2.47
C ASN A 192 -3.78 5.59 -1.04
N TRP A 193 -4.72 4.76 -0.62
CA TRP A 193 -4.63 4.06 0.65
C TRP A 193 -3.38 3.18 0.70
N ASN A 194 -3.20 2.29 -0.27
CA ASN A 194 -2.04 1.41 -0.33
C ASN A 194 -0.73 2.19 -0.51
N VAL A 195 -0.70 3.21 -1.37
CA VAL A 195 0.50 4.06 -1.53
C VAL A 195 0.92 4.69 -0.21
N CYS A 196 -0.03 5.27 0.55
CA CYS A 196 0.26 5.85 1.87
C CYS A 196 0.72 4.80 2.89
N GLN A 197 0.07 3.62 2.93
CA GLN A 197 0.47 2.51 3.80
C GLN A 197 1.93 2.11 3.58
N TYR A 198 2.29 1.84 2.33
CA TYR A 198 3.64 1.36 2.00
C TYR A 198 4.69 2.47 2.05
N ALA A 199 4.29 3.74 1.87
CA ALA A 199 5.17 4.88 2.16
C ALA A 199 5.48 4.98 3.67
N LEU A 200 4.46 4.87 4.54
CA LEU A 200 4.66 4.82 5.99
C LEU A 200 5.51 3.62 6.42
N LEU A 201 5.26 2.44 5.84
CA LEU A 201 6.09 1.26 6.09
C LEU A 201 7.55 1.49 5.74
N LEU A 202 7.82 2.07 4.56
CA LEU A 202 9.19 2.40 4.13
C LEU A 202 9.85 3.39 5.08
N MET A 203 9.12 4.41 5.56
CA MET A 203 9.62 5.37 6.54
C MET A 203 9.96 4.69 7.88
N MET A 204 9.07 3.82 8.39
CA MET A 204 9.27 3.12 9.67
C MET A 204 10.47 2.16 9.61
N ILE A 205 10.60 1.38 8.54
CA ILE A 205 11.72 0.44 8.35
C ILE A 205 13.04 1.23 8.19
N ALA A 206 13.03 2.30 7.38
CA ALA A 206 14.21 3.15 7.21
C ALA A 206 14.68 3.73 8.56
N GLN A 207 13.76 4.30 9.35
CA GLN A 207 14.08 4.85 10.67
C GLN A 207 14.59 3.79 11.64
N ALA A 208 14.01 2.59 11.66
CA ALA A 208 14.43 1.48 12.52
C ALA A 208 15.80 0.89 12.13
N CYS A 209 16.25 1.14 10.90
CA CYS A 209 17.54 0.72 10.37
C CYS A 209 18.55 1.88 10.25
N ASP A 210 18.25 3.05 10.82
CA ASP A 210 19.05 4.28 10.73
C ASP A 210 19.36 4.71 9.28
N MET A 211 18.37 4.61 8.41
CA MET A 211 18.42 5.01 7.00
C MET A 211 17.47 6.17 6.73
N GLU A 212 17.64 6.86 5.60
CA GLU A 212 16.68 7.80 5.05
C GLU A 212 15.67 7.04 4.18
N ALA A 213 14.39 7.35 4.29
CA ALA A 213 13.38 6.82 3.37
C ALA A 213 13.54 7.47 1.99
N GLY A 214 13.74 6.67 0.98
CA GLY A 214 14.01 7.09 -0.40
C GLY A 214 12.77 6.99 -1.28
N GLU A 215 12.87 6.23 -2.36
CA GLU A 215 11.82 6.09 -3.36
C GLU A 215 10.97 4.84 -3.14
N LEU A 216 9.65 5.02 -3.16
CA LEU A 216 8.68 3.94 -3.31
C LEU A 216 8.28 3.82 -4.78
N VAL A 217 8.63 2.71 -5.42
CA VAL A 217 8.20 2.37 -6.78
C VAL A 217 7.01 1.43 -6.69
N HIS A 218 5.85 1.84 -7.20
CA HIS A 218 4.62 1.08 -7.17
C HIS A 218 4.36 0.48 -8.56
N VAL A 219 4.48 -0.84 -8.67
CA VAL A 219 4.28 -1.62 -9.90
C VAL A 219 2.93 -2.31 -9.83
N ILE A 220 2.06 -2.03 -10.81
CA ILE A 220 0.67 -2.51 -10.84
C ILE A 220 0.46 -3.30 -12.12
N ALA A 221 0.18 -4.60 -12.02
CA ALA A 221 -0.08 -5.43 -13.20
C ALA A 221 -1.46 -5.12 -13.82
N ASP A 222 -2.52 -5.06 -13.02
CA ASP A 222 -3.88 -4.69 -13.45
C ASP A 222 -4.32 -3.42 -12.70
N CYS A 223 -4.21 -2.29 -13.37
CA CYS A 223 -4.58 -0.96 -12.85
C CYS A 223 -5.93 -0.57 -13.44
N HIS A 224 -7.00 -0.52 -12.62
CA HIS A 224 -8.34 -0.40 -13.14
C HIS A 224 -9.24 0.60 -12.42
N ILE A 225 -10.25 1.05 -13.17
CA ILE A 225 -11.37 1.86 -12.69
C ILE A 225 -12.64 1.05 -12.99
N TYR A 226 -13.46 0.78 -11.98
CA TYR A 226 -14.78 0.18 -12.19
C TYR A 226 -15.71 1.13 -12.94
N ASP A 227 -16.65 0.57 -13.69
CA ASP A 227 -17.62 1.31 -14.52
C ASP A 227 -18.39 2.38 -13.72
N ARG A 228 -18.90 2.03 -12.53
CA ARG A 228 -19.61 2.97 -11.64
C ARG A 228 -18.67 3.98 -10.95
N HIS A 229 -17.37 3.78 -10.99
CA HIS A 229 -16.38 4.71 -10.45
C HIS A 229 -15.97 5.81 -11.44
N ILE A 230 -16.21 5.63 -12.75
CA ILE A 230 -15.75 6.55 -13.79
C ILE A 230 -16.24 8.00 -13.56
N PRO A 231 -17.52 8.26 -13.24
CA PRO A 231 -17.98 9.62 -12.97
C PRO A 231 -17.27 10.27 -11.79
N VAL A 232 -17.03 9.51 -10.72
CA VAL A 232 -16.35 9.96 -9.51
C VAL A 232 -14.86 10.27 -9.79
N ILE A 233 -14.19 9.42 -10.55
CA ILE A 233 -12.80 9.68 -10.97
C ILE A 233 -12.71 10.94 -11.83
N LYS A 234 -13.64 11.15 -12.78
CA LYS A 234 -13.67 12.37 -13.61
C LYS A 234 -13.86 13.63 -12.76
N GLU A 235 -14.67 13.57 -11.72
CA GLU A 235 -14.80 14.67 -10.76
C GLU A 235 -13.50 14.89 -9.99
N LEU A 236 -12.90 13.83 -9.43
CA LEU A 236 -11.66 13.92 -8.66
C LEU A 236 -10.53 14.56 -9.46
N ILE A 237 -10.29 14.10 -10.69
CA ILE A 237 -9.19 14.61 -11.52
C ILE A 237 -9.44 16.00 -12.08
N SER A 238 -10.65 16.55 -11.93
CA SER A 238 -10.97 17.95 -12.26
C SER A 238 -10.67 18.92 -11.12
N ARG A 239 -10.47 18.42 -9.91
CA ARG A 239 -10.19 19.23 -8.72
C ARG A 239 -8.77 19.83 -8.79
N LYS A 240 -8.60 21.04 -8.29
CA LYS A 240 -7.28 21.68 -8.19
C LYS A 240 -6.53 21.10 -6.98
N PRO A 241 -5.32 20.54 -7.16
CA PRO A 241 -4.52 20.05 -6.05
C PRO A 241 -4.08 21.15 -5.09
N TYR A 242 -4.02 20.83 -3.79
CA TYR A 242 -3.34 21.62 -2.76
C TYR A 242 -1.84 21.23 -2.67
N PRO A 243 -1.03 21.93 -1.87
CA PRO A 243 0.31 21.47 -1.51
C PRO A 243 0.26 20.13 -0.77
N ALA A 244 1.29 19.30 -0.96
CA ALA A 244 1.43 18.06 -0.23
C ALA A 244 1.56 18.30 1.29
N PRO A 245 1.02 17.42 2.15
CA PRO A 245 1.23 17.50 3.58
C PRO A 245 2.68 17.21 3.95
N THR A 246 3.10 17.70 5.12
CA THR A 246 4.30 17.23 5.78
C THR A 246 3.94 16.06 6.67
N VAL A 247 4.57 14.91 6.42
CA VAL A 247 4.37 13.68 7.22
C VAL A 247 5.71 13.26 7.82
N LYS A 248 5.72 13.05 9.13
CA LYS A 248 6.89 12.64 9.91
C LYS A 248 6.50 11.53 10.87
N LEU A 249 7.48 10.77 11.31
CA LEU A 249 7.36 9.83 12.42
C LEU A 249 8.04 10.40 13.66
N ASN A 250 7.59 9.99 14.84
CA ASN A 250 8.25 10.30 16.10
C ASN A 250 9.71 9.85 16.04
N PRO A 251 10.70 10.77 16.10
CA PRO A 251 12.11 10.42 15.90
C PRO A 251 12.72 9.56 17.03
N GLU A 252 12.05 9.49 18.18
CA GLU A 252 12.52 8.70 19.33
C GLU A 252 12.33 7.19 19.14
N ILE A 253 11.42 6.77 18.25
CA ILE A 253 11.16 5.36 18.00
C ILE A 253 12.22 4.80 17.04
N LYS A 254 13.05 3.86 17.55
CA LYS A 254 14.13 3.20 16.78
C LYS A 254 13.93 1.70 16.59
N ASP A 255 12.85 1.18 17.12
CA ASP A 255 12.46 -0.23 17.00
C ASP A 255 11.17 -0.31 16.17
N PHE A 256 11.22 -1.07 15.06
CA PHE A 256 10.07 -1.25 14.18
C PHE A 256 8.83 -1.73 14.92
N TYR A 257 9.00 -2.59 15.92
CA TYR A 257 7.89 -3.17 16.69
C TYR A 257 7.33 -2.26 17.79
N LYS A 258 7.84 -1.03 17.92
CA LYS A 258 7.35 -0.05 18.90
C LYS A 258 6.57 1.10 18.29
N PHE A 259 6.49 1.20 16.96
CA PHE A 259 5.65 2.19 16.33
C PHE A 259 4.18 1.97 16.63
N THR A 260 3.46 3.05 16.85
CA THR A 260 2.01 3.13 17.01
C THR A 260 1.45 4.22 16.11
N THR A 261 0.14 4.28 15.97
CA THR A 261 -0.51 5.35 15.18
C THR A 261 -0.34 6.74 15.79
N ASP A 262 0.04 6.84 17.07
CA ASP A 262 0.30 8.13 17.74
C ASP A 262 1.69 8.70 17.42
N ASP A 263 2.57 7.88 16.84
CA ASP A 263 3.87 8.31 16.36
C ASP A 263 3.82 8.99 14.98
N LEU A 264 2.64 9.02 14.36
CA LEU A 264 2.40 9.69 13.09
C LEU A 264 2.11 11.19 13.31
N ILE A 265 2.98 12.04 12.77
CA ILE A 265 2.85 13.49 12.79
C ILE A 265 2.48 13.96 11.39
N VAL A 266 1.30 14.60 11.26
CA VAL A 266 0.79 15.13 9.98
C VAL A 266 0.53 16.61 10.13
N GLU A 267 1.20 17.42 9.32
CA GLU A 267 1.10 18.88 9.32
C GLU A 267 0.65 19.38 7.94
N ASN A 268 -0.11 20.46 7.90
CA ASN A 268 -0.53 21.15 6.68
C ASN A 268 -1.27 20.26 5.66
N TYR A 269 -2.09 19.32 6.14
CA TYR A 269 -2.87 18.45 5.26
C TYR A 269 -4.21 19.09 4.88
N GLU A 270 -4.18 19.95 3.89
CA GLU A 270 -5.36 20.55 3.27
C GLU A 270 -5.85 19.67 2.11
N THR A 271 -7.15 19.40 2.07
CA THR A 271 -7.74 18.48 1.08
C THR A 271 -9.15 18.93 0.68
N TRP A 272 -9.57 18.52 -0.52
CA TRP A 272 -10.98 18.48 -0.84
C TRP A 272 -11.74 17.50 0.08
N PRO A 273 -13.04 17.72 0.31
CA PRO A 273 -13.86 16.82 1.10
C PRO A 273 -13.82 15.39 0.58
N GLN A 274 -13.93 14.42 1.49
CA GLN A 274 -14.03 13.00 1.15
C GLN A 274 -15.33 12.74 0.36
N ILE A 275 -15.21 11.90 -0.66
CA ILE A 275 -16.38 11.41 -1.40
C ILE A 275 -17.02 10.30 -0.58
N LYS A 276 -18.32 10.40 -0.36
CA LYS A 276 -19.12 9.43 0.39
C LYS A 276 -19.84 8.48 -0.57
N ASN A 277 -20.26 7.33 -0.04
CA ASN A 277 -21.10 6.35 -0.73
C ASN A 277 -20.47 5.85 -2.05
N ILE A 278 -19.16 5.61 -2.05
CA ILE A 278 -18.51 4.94 -3.17
C ILE A 278 -19.01 3.49 -3.21
N PRO A 279 -19.62 3.03 -4.32
CA PRO A 279 -20.06 1.64 -4.44
C PRO A 279 -18.83 0.71 -4.42
N ILE A 280 -18.98 -0.45 -3.80
CA ILE A 280 -17.92 -1.46 -3.71
C ILE A 280 -18.37 -2.69 -4.51
N ALA A 281 -17.48 -3.20 -5.35
CA ALA A 281 -17.64 -4.47 -6.05
C ALA A 281 -16.97 -5.61 -5.26
N VAL A 282 -17.62 -6.74 -5.10
CA VAL A 282 -17.16 -7.91 -4.33
C VAL A 282 -17.11 -9.17 -5.19
#